data_e30d8499ce9fe68d96d9edf5a43ed475
#
_entry.id   e30d8499ce9fe68d96d9edf5a43ed475
#
_cell.length_a   1.000
_cell.length_b   1.000
_cell.length_c   1.000
_cell.angle_alpha   90.00
_cell.angle_beta   90.00
_cell.angle_gamma   90.00
#
_symmetry.space_group_name_H-M   'P 1'
#
loop_
_entity.id
_entity.type
_entity.pdbx_description
1 polymer ?
#
loop_
_entity_poly.entity_id
_entity_poly.type
_entity_poly.pdbx_seq_one_letter_code
_entity_poly.pdbx_strand_id
1 'polypeptide(L)'
;EKELKYIIPNLPQFERYFEPFVGGGSVFMGINAKEYFINDFSEELVQLYRYISENDKDFYRYVEAMDASWNNAENFSHNNKKLVDVYLNFKSGQLDKEGLKKYIVNFITRKKDEIESILDNAFRGVQCIMCKELETNLSRKMVRMCELELQKQDLPLKDLNDNIETA
;
A
#
# COMPACT_ATOMS: atom_id res chain seq x y z
N GLU A 1 16.70 6.88 -2.58
CA GLU A 1 17.74 5.82 -2.60
C GLU A 1 18.77 6.01 -3.72
N LYS A 2 18.36 6.37 -4.95
CA LYS A 2 19.29 6.58 -6.07
C LYS A 2 20.30 7.72 -5.82
N GLU A 3 19.98 8.66 -4.99
CA GLU A 3 20.77 9.85 -4.66
C GLU A 3 21.78 9.60 -3.53
N LEU A 4 21.52 8.66 -2.63
CA LEU A 4 22.37 8.35 -1.49
C LEU A 4 23.80 7.97 -1.89
N LYS A 5 23.95 7.25 -3.00
CA LYS A 5 25.26 6.87 -3.54
C LYS A 5 26.14 8.07 -3.94
N TYR A 6 25.53 9.25 -4.14
CA TYR A 6 26.25 10.48 -4.42
C TYR A 6 26.41 11.36 -3.17
N ILE A 7 25.48 11.29 -2.22
CA ILE A 7 25.50 12.10 -1.00
C ILE A 7 26.48 11.53 0.00
N ILE A 8 26.33 10.25 0.36
CA ILE A 8 27.08 9.62 1.46
C ILE A 8 28.60 9.71 1.27
N PRO A 9 29.17 9.39 0.08
CA PRO A 9 30.62 9.44 -0.11
C PRO A 9 31.23 10.86 -0.02
N ASN A 10 30.39 11.89 -0.16
CA ASN A 10 30.81 13.28 -0.12
C ASN A 10 30.61 13.96 1.23
N LEU A 11 30.07 13.23 2.23
CA LEU A 11 29.94 13.75 3.57
C LEU A 11 31.31 13.79 4.27
N PRO A 12 31.64 14.87 5.00
CA PRO A 12 32.84 14.91 5.84
C PRO A 12 32.71 13.91 7.00
N GLN A 13 33.81 13.66 7.71
CA GLN A 13 33.72 12.95 8.99
C GLN A 13 33.08 13.88 10.05
N PHE A 14 32.09 13.34 10.77
CA PHE A 14 31.33 14.07 11.77
C PHE A 14 30.94 13.15 12.94
N GLU A 15 30.75 13.75 14.10
CA GLU A 15 30.24 13.05 15.29
C GLU A 15 28.76 13.33 15.52
N ARG A 16 28.28 14.51 15.13
CA ARG A 16 26.90 14.97 15.26
C ARG A 16 26.29 15.25 13.90
N TYR A 17 25.08 14.77 13.70
CA TYR A 17 24.31 14.94 12.48
C TYR A 17 23.03 15.71 12.75
N PHE A 18 22.75 16.71 11.93
CA PHE A 18 21.55 17.53 12.02
C PHE A 18 20.79 17.47 10.68
N GLU A 19 19.56 17.01 10.72
CA GLU A 19 18.67 16.96 9.54
C GLU A 19 17.34 17.64 9.88
N PRO A 20 17.17 18.92 9.54
CA PRO A 20 15.97 19.70 9.91
C PRO A 20 14.74 19.33 9.06
N PHE A 21 14.91 18.62 7.95
CA PHE A 21 13.85 18.14 7.04
C PHE A 21 14.09 16.67 6.72
N VAL A 22 13.89 15.82 7.72
CA VAL A 22 14.27 14.40 7.65
C VAL A 22 13.42 13.61 6.63
N GLY A 23 12.18 14.02 6.38
CA GLY A 23 11.27 13.31 5.49
C GLY A 23 11.22 11.82 5.79
N GLY A 24 11.38 10.97 4.78
CA GLY A 24 11.44 9.52 4.94
C GLY A 24 12.75 8.98 5.56
N GLY A 25 13.69 9.85 6.02
CA GLY A 25 14.89 9.46 6.74
C GLY A 25 15.97 8.78 5.89
N SER A 26 15.91 8.90 4.58
CA SER A 26 16.81 8.17 3.69
C SER A 26 18.29 8.47 3.97
N VAL A 27 18.66 9.74 4.22
CA VAL A 27 20.05 10.13 4.54
C VAL A 27 20.36 9.71 5.97
N PHE A 28 19.52 10.08 6.93
CA PHE A 28 19.63 9.73 8.34
C PHE A 28 19.88 8.23 8.58
N MET A 29 19.10 7.36 7.90
CA MET A 29 19.25 5.90 8.01
C MET A 29 20.48 5.36 7.27
N GLY A 30 21.04 6.10 6.32
CA GLY A 30 22.19 5.69 5.51
C GLY A 30 23.55 6.07 6.08
N ILE A 31 23.60 6.87 7.16
CA ILE A 31 24.84 7.39 7.75
C ILE A 31 25.07 6.83 9.16
N ASN A 32 26.29 7.02 9.68
CA ASN A 32 26.63 6.66 11.06
C ASN A 32 27.21 7.90 11.79
N ALA A 33 26.56 8.30 12.86
CA ALA A 33 26.98 9.39 13.74
C ALA A 33 26.86 8.98 15.21
N LYS A 34 27.50 9.70 16.13
CA LYS A 34 27.35 9.45 17.57
C LYS A 34 26.02 10.02 18.10
N GLU A 35 25.61 11.15 17.56
CA GLU A 35 24.38 11.86 17.96
C GLU A 35 23.61 12.30 16.72
N TYR A 36 22.30 12.13 16.74
CA TYR A 36 21.40 12.53 15.67
C TYR A 36 20.38 13.53 16.18
N PHE A 37 20.20 14.61 15.43
CA PHE A 37 19.20 15.65 15.67
C PHE A 37 18.35 15.76 14.41
N ILE A 38 17.21 15.11 14.41
CA ILE A 38 16.30 15.10 13.27
C ILE A 38 15.04 15.90 13.57
N ASN A 39 14.51 16.56 12.57
CA ASN A 39 13.25 17.28 12.64
C ASN A 39 12.55 17.24 11.28
N ASP A 40 11.26 17.56 11.26
CA ASP A 40 10.49 17.78 10.04
C ASP A 40 9.40 18.82 10.31
N PHE A 41 8.84 19.38 9.24
CA PHE A 41 7.68 20.27 9.33
C PHE A 41 6.39 19.49 9.69
N SER A 42 6.29 18.21 9.30
CA SER A 42 5.18 17.35 9.68
C SER A 42 5.33 16.85 11.12
N GLU A 43 4.43 17.31 11.99
CA GLU A 43 4.38 16.87 13.40
C GLU A 43 4.11 15.36 13.48
N GLU A 44 3.29 14.80 12.59
CA GLU A 44 2.97 13.38 12.53
C GLU A 44 4.21 12.55 12.23
N LEU A 45 5.06 13.03 11.32
CA LEU A 45 6.30 12.35 10.97
C LEU A 45 7.31 12.40 12.13
N VAL A 46 7.46 13.54 12.80
CA VAL A 46 8.29 13.66 14.00
C VAL A 46 7.78 12.72 15.10
N GLN A 47 6.46 12.65 15.29
CA GLN A 47 5.86 11.75 16.27
C GLN A 47 6.10 10.28 15.93
N LEU A 48 6.07 9.90 14.65
CA LEU A 48 6.43 8.56 14.19
C LEU A 48 7.86 8.19 14.61
N TYR A 49 8.84 9.07 14.37
CA TYR A 49 10.22 8.83 14.78
C TYR A 49 10.37 8.72 16.31
N ARG A 50 9.58 9.48 17.08
CA ARG A 50 9.55 9.36 18.55
C ARG A 50 9.04 7.99 18.99
N TYR A 51 7.90 7.53 18.47
CA TYR A 51 7.35 6.20 18.80
C TYR A 51 8.37 5.08 18.51
N ILE A 52 9.09 5.20 17.39
CA ILE A 52 10.14 4.23 17.04
C ILE A 52 11.31 4.31 18.03
N SER A 53 11.80 5.51 18.34
CA SER A 53 12.97 5.70 19.21
C SER A 53 12.70 5.32 20.68
N GLU A 54 11.47 5.53 21.15
CA GLU A 54 11.02 5.20 22.51
C GLU A 54 10.55 3.74 22.63
N ASN A 55 10.54 3.02 21.53
CA ASN A 55 10.03 1.64 21.46
C ASN A 55 8.61 1.52 22.02
N ASP A 56 7.72 2.44 21.57
CA ASP A 56 6.36 2.55 22.08
C ASP A 56 5.55 1.28 21.80
N LYS A 57 5.05 0.67 22.86
CA LYS A 57 4.37 -0.63 22.78
C LYS A 57 3.04 -0.58 22.02
N ASP A 58 2.30 0.51 22.16
CA ASP A 58 1.02 0.66 21.48
C ASP A 58 1.24 0.87 19.98
N PHE A 59 2.25 1.64 19.61
CA PHE A 59 2.65 1.81 18.23
C PHE A 59 2.99 0.46 17.58
N TYR A 60 3.88 -0.32 18.21
CA TYR A 60 4.28 -1.63 17.65
C TYR A 60 3.13 -2.63 17.60
N ARG A 61 2.23 -2.61 18.59
CA ARG A 61 1.00 -3.42 18.54
C ARG A 61 0.14 -3.10 17.31
N TYR A 62 0.01 -1.81 16.93
CA TYR A 62 -0.71 -1.44 15.72
C TYR A 62 0.03 -1.83 14.44
N VAL A 63 1.36 -1.74 14.43
CA VAL A 63 2.17 -2.23 13.29
C VAL A 63 2.00 -3.73 13.09
N GLU A 64 2.05 -4.52 14.15
CA GLU A 64 1.80 -5.96 14.12
C GLU A 64 0.36 -6.29 13.66
N ALA A 65 -0.62 -5.54 14.13
CA ALA A 65 -2.01 -5.69 13.71
C ALA A 65 -2.20 -5.34 12.21
N MET A 66 -1.47 -4.37 11.69
CA MET A 66 -1.45 -4.05 10.25
C MET A 66 -0.83 -5.20 9.44
N ASP A 67 0.29 -5.75 9.88
CA ASP A 67 0.94 -6.88 9.22
C ASP A 67 0.02 -8.12 9.19
N ALA A 68 -0.60 -8.45 10.33
CA ALA A 68 -1.58 -9.51 10.41
C ALA A 68 -2.77 -9.29 9.46
N SER A 69 -3.29 -8.05 9.39
CA SER A 69 -4.38 -7.68 8.48
C SER A 69 -3.96 -7.82 7.01
N TRP A 70 -2.72 -7.45 6.68
CA TRP A 70 -2.18 -7.62 5.32
C TRP A 70 -2.09 -9.10 4.93
N ASN A 71 -1.56 -9.94 5.80
CA ASN A 71 -1.49 -11.40 5.58
C ASN A 71 -2.90 -12.02 5.41
N ASN A 72 -3.88 -11.56 6.19
CA ASN A 72 -5.27 -11.98 6.05
C ASN A 72 -5.85 -11.56 4.69
N ALA A 73 -5.55 -10.35 4.22
CA ALA A 73 -5.99 -9.86 2.91
C ALA A 73 -5.40 -10.67 1.76
N GLU A 74 -4.11 -11.03 1.86
CA GLU A 74 -3.45 -11.89 0.89
C GLU A 74 -4.10 -13.28 0.83
N ASN A 75 -4.32 -13.91 1.99
CA ASN A 75 -5.01 -15.18 2.08
C ASN A 75 -6.44 -15.12 1.53
N PHE A 76 -7.18 -14.05 1.84
CA PHE A 76 -8.51 -13.82 1.28
C PHE A 76 -8.48 -13.73 -0.24
N SER A 77 -7.52 -13.00 -0.81
CA SER A 77 -7.32 -12.89 -2.26
C SER A 77 -7.03 -14.25 -2.90
N HIS A 78 -6.12 -15.03 -2.33
CA HIS A 78 -5.79 -16.36 -2.81
C HIS A 78 -6.99 -17.33 -2.82
N ASN A 79 -7.87 -17.23 -1.82
CA ASN A 79 -9.05 -18.07 -1.69
C ASN A 79 -10.22 -17.63 -2.61
N ASN A 80 -10.14 -16.42 -3.17
CA ASN A 80 -11.22 -15.84 -3.98
C ASN A 80 -10.82 -15.59 -5.44
N LYS A 81 -10.07 -16.50 -6.04
CA LYS A 81 -9.60 -16.44 -7.45
C LYS A 81 -10.70 -16.25 -8.50
N LYS A 82 -11.95 -16.57 -8.17
CA LYS A 82 -13.11 -16.30 -9.04
C LYS A 82 -13.27 -14.83 -9.43
N LEU A 83 -12.71 -13.90 -8.67
CA LEU A 83 -12.67 -12.48 -9.05
C LEU A 83 -11.81 -12.25 -10.29
N VAL A 84 -10.78 -13.08 -10.51
CA VAL A 84 -9.96 -13.04 -11.73
C VAL A 84 -10.79 -13.48 -12.95
N ASP A 85 -11.57 -14.54 -12.81
CA ASP A 85 -12.44 -15.04 -13.90
C ASP A 85 -13.47 -13.96 -14.29
N VAL A 86 -14.03 -13.27 -13.31
CA VAL A 86 -14.98 -12.18 -13.55
C VAL A 86 -14.30 -11.00 -14.26
N TYR A 87 -13.08 -10.67 -13.88
CA TYR A 87 -12.29 -9.66 -14.58
C TYR A 87 -12.02 -10.06 -16.03
N LEU A 88 -11.63 -11.31 -16.28
CA LEU A 88 -11.39 -11.82 -17.64
C LEU A 88 -12.66 -11.80 -18.50
N ASN A 89 -13.81 -12.14 -17.93
CA ASN A 89 -15.11 -12.04 -18.62
C ASN A 89 -15.47 -10.59 -18.95
N PHE A 90 -15.18 -9.66 -18.05
CA PHE A 90 -15.35 -8.22 -18.30
C PHE A 90 -14.41 -7.76 -19.42
N LYS A 91 -13.14 -8.14 -19.36
CA LYS A 91 -12.12 -7.79 -20.35
C LYS A 91 -12.45 -8.33 -21.76
N SER A 92 -13.01 -9.53 -21.84
CA SER A 92 -13.44 -10.14 -23.12
C SER A 92 -14.77 -9.60 -23.67
N GLY A 93 -15.45 -8.71 -22.95
CA GLY A 93 -16.75 -8.18 -23.34
C GLY A 93 -17.94 -9.10 -23.07
N GLN A 94 -17.73 -10.25 -22.41
CA GLN A 94 -18.80 -11.15 -21.99
C GLN A 94 -19.61 -10.58 -20.81
N LEU A 95 -19.05 -9.63 -20.10
CA LEU A 95 -19.67 -8.93 -18.98
C LEU A 95 -19.52 -7.42 -19.21
N ASP A 96 -20.58 -6.66 -19.06
CA ASP A 96 -20.54 -5.19 -19.14
C ASP A 96 -20.21 -4.54 -17.78
N LYS A 97 -20.07 -3.22 -17.76
CA LYS A 97 -19.73 -2.47 -16.53
C LYS A 97 -20.80 -2.62 -15.44
N GLU A 98 -22.07 -2.68 -15.80
CA GLU A 98 -23.17 -2.84 -14.84
C GLU A 98 -23.18 -4.26 -14.25
N GLY A 99 -22.98 -5.27 -15.09
CA GLY A 99 -22.84 -6.67 -14.67
C GLY A 99 -21.65 -6.87 -13.73
N LEU A 100 -20.49 -6.27 -14.06
CA LEU A 100 -19.31 -6.28 -13.21
C LEU A 100 -19.61 -5.67 -11.82
N LYS A 101 -20.19 -4.48 -11.79
CA LYS A 101 -20.57 -3.80 -10.56
C LYS A 101 -21.54 -4.63 -9.72
N LYS A 102 -22.59 -5.16 -10.34
CA LYS A 102 -23.59 -6.02 -9.68
C LYS A 102 -22.96 -7.29 -9.10
N TYR A 103 -22.03 -7.91 -9.85
CA TYR A 103 -21.31 -9.07 -9.35
C TYR A 103 -20.50 -8.73 -8.11
N ILE A 104 -19.73 -7.64 -8.15
CA ILE A 104 -18.87 -7.21 -7.04
C ILE A 104 -19.69 -6.91 -5.77
N VAL A 105 -20.80 -6.17 -5.90
CA VAL A 105 -21.72 -5.91 -4.77
C VAL A 105 -22.23 -7.21 -4.17
N ASN A 106 -22.73 -8.15 -5.00
CA ASN A 106 -23.20 -9.43 -4.54
C ASN A 106 -22.10 -10.30 -3.91
N PHE A 107 -20.89 -10.23 -4.43
CA PHE A 107 -19.73 -10.92 -3.89
C PHE A 107 -19.40 -10.39 -2.49
N ILE A 108 -19.27 -9.08 -2.34
CA ILE A 108 -18.97 -8.42 -1.06
C ILE A 108 -20.05 -8.69 -0.03
N THR A 109 -21.33 -8.60 -0.42
CA THR A 109 -22.46 -8.91 0.48
C THR A 109 -22.39 -10.35 1.01
N ARG A 110 -22.08 -11.32 0.14
CA ARG A 110 -21.96 -12.74 0.54
C ARG A 110 -20.72 -13.04 1.38
N LYS A 111 -19.65 -12.27 1.21
CA LYS A 111 -18.37 -12.45 1.88
C LYS A 111 -18.13 -11.42 3.00
N LYS A 112 -19.18 -10.74 3.43
CA LYS A 112 -19.09 -9.63 4.38
C LYS A 112 -18.29 -10.00 5.62
N ASP A 113 -18.66 -11.08 6.30
CA ASP A 113 -18.02 -11.48 7.56
C ASP A 113 -16.53 -11.85 7.35
N GLU A 114 -16.21 -12.51 6.22
CA GLU A 114 -14.83 -12.84 5.87
C GLU A 114 -14.02 -11.56 5.58
N ILE A 115 -14.61 -10.58 4.88
CA ILE A 115 -13.97 -9.31 4.55
C ILE A 115 -13.76 -8.47 5.83
N GLU A 116 -14.74 -8.39 6.70
CA GLU A 116 -14.62 -7.70 7.97
C GLU A 116 -13.57 -8.34 8.89
N SER A 117 -13.38 -9.67 8.81
CA SER A 117 -12.35 -10.39 9.55
C SER A 117 -10.93 -10.24 9.01
N ILE A 118 -10.74 -9.61 7.85
CA ILE A 118 -9.40 -9.31 7.32
C ILE A 118 -8.66 -8.37 8.26
N LEU A 119 -9.35 -7.34 8.76
CA LEU A 119 -8.76 -6.40 9.70
C LEU A 119 -8.66 -7.01 11.10
N ASP A 120 -7.49 -6.88 11.69
CA ASP A 120 -7.27 -7.28 13.07
C ASP A 120 -8.23 -6.57 14.04
N ASN A 121 -8.46 -7.19 15.19
CA ASN A 121 -9.33 -6.65 16.24
C ASN A 121 -8.92 -5.27 16.74
N ALA A 122 -7.66 -4.88 16.59
CA ALA A 122 -7.20 -3.52 16.90
C ALA A 122 -7.90 -2.46 16.04
N PHE A 123 -8.45 -2.85 14.87
CA PHE A 123 -9.15 -1.97 13.92
C PHE A 123 -10.68 -2.12 13.92
N ARG A 124 -11.27 -2.62 14.99
CA ARG A 124 -12.73 -2.87 15.09
C ARG A 124 -13.61 -1.70 14.66
N GLY A 125 -13.17 -0.47 14.95
CA GLY A 125 -13.92 0.73 14.60
C GLY A 125 -14.03 1.02 13.11
N VAL A 126 -13.19 0.41 12.27
CA VAL A 126 -13.12 0.67 10.82
C VAL A 126 -13.44 -0.56 9.96
N GLN A 127 -13.69 -1.73 10.55
CA GLN A 127 -13.98 -2.96 9.81
C GLN A 127 -15.19 -2.81 8.88
N CYS A 128 -16.26 -2.16 9.33
CA CYS A 128 -17.45 -1.93 8.50
C CYS A 128 -17.20 -1.00 7.29
N ILE A 129 -16.18 -0.16 7.36
CA ILE A 129 -15.80 0.75 6.26
C ILE A 129 -15.18 -0.05 5.12
N MET A 130 -14.48 -1.14 5.41
CA MET A 130 -13.75 -1.95 4.42
C MET A 130 -14.67 -2.50 3.32
N CYS A 131 -15.82 -3.05 3.66
CA CYS A 131 -16.80 -3.52 2.68
C CYS A 131 -17.25 -2.40 1.75
N LYS A 132 -17.56 -1.23 2.31
CA LYS A 132 -18.02 -0.06 1.55
C LYS A 132 -16.92 0.48 0.61
N GLU A 133 -15.68 0.51 1.08
CA GLU A 133 -14.52 0.90 0.26
C GLU A 133 -14.27 -0.10 -0.88
N LEU A 134 -14.40 -1.40 -0.61
CA LEU A 134 -14.28 -2.41 -1.65
C LEU A 134 -15.40 -2.30 -2.69
N GLU A 135 -16.66 -2.10 -2.29
CA GLU A 135 -17.78 -1.88 -3.22
C GLU A 135 -17.51 -0.69 -4.16
N THR A 136 -17.01 0.40 -3.60
CA THR A 136 -16.78 1.64 -4.35
C THR A 136 -15.56 1.53 -5.26
N ASN A 137 -14.49 0.91 -4.79
CA ASN A 137 -13.18 0.99 -5.44
C ASN A 137 -12.87 -0.22 -6.33
N LEU A 138 -13.34 -1.44 -6.01
CA LEU A 138 -12.93 -2.65 -6.71
C LEU A 138 -13.38 -2.65 -8.17
N SER A 139 -14.66 -2.34 -8.43
CA SER A 139 -15.17 -2.26 -9.81
C SER A 139 -14.46 -1.16 -10.61
N ARG A 140 -14.25 0.02 -10.00
CA ARG A 140 -13.54 1.14 -10.64
C ARG A 140 -12.10 0.78 -10.99
N LYS A 141 -11.39 0.09 -10.10
CA LYS A 141 -10.00 -0.36 -10.35
C LYS A 141 -9.95 -1.43 -11.44
N MET A 142 -10.89 -2.39 -11.45
CA MET A 142 -10.97 -3.40 -12.52
C MET A 142 -11.22 -2.76 -13.89
N VAL A 143 -12.14 -1.79 -13.98
CA VAL A 143 -12.39 -1.04 -15.23
C VAL A 143 -11.11 -0.30 -15.65
N ARG A 144 -10.48 0.42 -14.73
CA ARG A 144 -9.24 1.17 -15.03
C ARG A 144 -8.10 0.26 -15.47
N MET A 145 -7.94 -0.88 -14.84
CA MET A 145 -6.94 -1.89 -15.22
C MET A 145 -7.18 -2.39 -16.65
N CYS A 146 -8.43 -2.71 -16.99
CA CYS A 146 -8.80 -3.12 -18.37
C CYS A 146 -8.47 -2.02 -19.39
N GLU A 147 -8.81 -0.76 -19.09
CA GLU A 147 -8.48 0.38 -19.96
C GLU A 147 -6.97 0.53 -20.18
N LEU A 148 -6.18 0.41 -19.12
CA LEU A 148 -4.72 0.48 -19.20
C LEU A 148 -4.12 -0.68 -19.99
N GLU A 149 -4.62 -1.89 -19.81
CA GLU A 149 -4.16 -3.06 -20.57
C GLU A 149 -4.50 -2.94 -22.06
N LEU A 150 -5.68 -2.43 -22.41
CA LEU A 150 -6.04 -2.18 -23.81
C LEU A 150 -5.16 -1.12 -24.46
N GLN A 151 -4.84 -0.04 -23.72
CA GLN A 151 -3.89 0.98 -24.20
C GLN A 151 -2.48 0.43 -24.39
N LYS A 152 -2.05 -0.52 -23.55
CA LYS A 152 -0.71 -1.13 -23.62
C LYS A 152 -0.53 -2.15 -24.76
N GLN A 153 -1.61 -2.69 -25.32
CA GLN A 153 -1.55 -3.60 -26.47
C GLN A 153 -0.94 -2.93 -27.72
N ASP A 154 -0.95 -1.60 -27.78
CA ASP A 154 -0.36 -0.81 -28.86
C ASP A 154 1.08 -0.35 -28.56
N LEU A 155 1.66 -0.71 -27.41
CA LEU A 155 3.00 -0.31 -26.98
C LEU A 155 4.03 -1.42 -27.24
N PRO A 156 5.29 -1.07 -27.62
CA PRO A 156 6.39 -2.04 -27.70
C PRO A 156 6.62 -2.75 -26.34
N LEU A 157 6.98 -4.03 -26.39
CA LEU A 157 7.20 -4.89 -25.22
C LEU A 157 8.14 -4.29 -24.15
N LYS A 158 9.07 -3.40 -24.55
CA LYS A 158 9.99 -2.73 -23.64
C LYS A 158 9.29 -1.73 -22.73
N ASP A 159 8.30 -1.00 -23.24
CA ASP A 159 7.54 -0.01 -22.48
C ASP A 159 6.46 -0.64 -21.58
N LEU A 160 6.14 -1.93 -21.83
CA LEU A 160 5.19 -2.69 -21.03
C LEU A 160 5.76 -3.04 -19.64
N ASN A 161 7.04 -3.41 -19.56
CA ASN A 161 7.69 -3.76 -18.30
C ASN A 161 7.88 -2.55 -17.38
N ASP A 162 8.28 -1.40 -17.94
CA ASP A 162 8.50 -0.16 -17.17
C ASP A 162 7.19 0.39 -16.58
N ASN A 163 6.05 0.10 -17.22
CA ASN A 163 4.73 0.53 -16.74
C ASN A 163 4.08 -0.44 -15.74
N ILE A 164 4.48 -1.71 -15.71
CA ILE A 164 4.00 -2.69 -14.70
C ILE A 164 4.65 -2.41 -13.35
N GLU A 165 5.91 -1.92 -13.33
CA GLU A 165 6.61 -1.54 -12.09
C GLU A 165 6.10 -0.22 -11.47
N THR A 166 5.35 0.59 -12.22
CA THR A 166 4.82 1.89 -11.78
C THR A 166 3.31 1.90 -11.48
N ALA A 167 2.61 0.80 -11.68
CA ALA A 167 1.15 0.65 -11.46
C ALA A 167 0.85 -0.06 -10.15
#